data_6af837aedeced56f5a1781d1835ed929
#
_entry.id   6af837aedeced56f5a1781d1835ed929
#
_cell.length_a   1.000
_cell.length_b   1.000
_cell.length_c   1.000
_cell.angle_alpha   90.00
_cell.angle_beta   90.00
_cell.angle_gamma   90.00
#
_symmetry.space_group_name_H-M   'P 1'
#
loop_
_entity.id
_entity.type
_entity.pdbx_description
1 polymer ?
#
loop_
_entity_poly.entity_id
_entity_poly.type
_entity_poly.pdbx_seq_one_letter_code
_entity_poly.pdbx_strand_id
1 'polypeptide(L)'
;MKLRKYAFTPSQWSSASNKIQVTNEEGETTWDASKVVAVVELGNLVTTPAVYDEEGNETTPATYSDKYSVDILWKDEPLTTSFSTYEVWCEPMGVHAMGGQKVREEWVEVCKSKRPELFPTPNDIEQ
;
A
#
# COMPACT_ATOMS: atom_id res chain seq x y z
N MET A 1 -0.93 -2.93 -15.98
CA MET A 1 -0.37 -2.42 -14.71
C MET A 1 -1.25 -2.87 -13.56
N LYS A 2 -0.64 -3.17 -12.42
CA LYS A 2 -1.37 -3.64 -11.24
C LYS A 2 -0.91 -2.89 -10.00
N LEU A 3 -1.88 -2.29 -9.29
CA LEU A 3 -1.61 -1.61 -8.02
C LEU A 3 -1.76 -2.62 -6.89
N ARG A 4 -0.76 -2.68 -6.00
CA ARG A 4 -0.81 -3.51 -4.80
C ARG A 4 -0.27 -2.72 -3.63
N LYS A 5 -0.84 -2.97 -2.47
CA LYS A 5 -0.46 -2.31 -1.22
C LYS A 5 0.21 -3.31 -0.30
N TYR A 6 1.25 -2.86 0.40
CA TYR A 6 2.06 -3.73 1.24
C TYR A 6 2.32 -3.07 2.61
N ALA A 7 2.53 -3.91 3.61
CA ALA A 7 2.94 -3.46 4.94
C ALA A 7 4.13 -4.30 5.38
N PHE A 8 5.26 -3.66 5.64
CA PHE A 8 6.51 -4.31 5.99
C PHE A 8 7.04 -3.81 7.34
N THR A 9 7.87 -4.63 8.01
CA THR A 9 8.79 -4.05 9.00
C THR A 9 9.92 -3.35 8.23
N PRO A 10 10.67 -2.43 8.88
CA PRO A 10 11.77 -1.75 8.16
C PRO A 10 12.78 -2.71 7.53
N SER A 11 13.15 -3.78 8.23
CA SER A 11 14.10 -4.76 7.68
C SER A 11 13.51 -5.54 6.51
N GLN A 12 12.21 -5.85 6.56
CA GLN A 12 11.52 -6.52 5.47
C GLN A 12 11.48 -5.64 4.22
N TRP A 13 11.21 -4.35 4.40
CA TRP A 13 11.20 -3.41 3.27
C TRP A 13 12.59 -3.25 2.67
N SER A 14 13.62 -3.18 3.50
CA SER A 14 14.99 -3.11 3.02
C SER A 14 15.34 -4.29 2.12
N SER A 15 14.94 -5.50 2.52
CA SER A 15 15.18 -6.70 1.71
C SER A 15 14.30 -6.74 0.46
N ALA A 16 13.03 -6.38 0.59
CA ALA A 16 12.09 -6.41 -0.52
C ALA A 16 12.43 -5.37 -1.58
N SER A 17 12.78 -4.17 -1.17
CA SER A 17 13.09 -3.08 -2.11
C SER A 17 14.26 -3.43 -3.02
N ASN A 18 15.23 -4.19 -2.52
CA ASN A 18 16.37 -4.62 -3.33
C ASN A 18 15.95 -5.47 -4.54
N LYS A 19 14.79 -6.11 -4.47
CA LYS A 19 14.29 -6.95 -5.56
C LYS A 19 13.74 -6.13 -6.73
N ILE A 20 13.45 -4.85 -6.50
CA ILE A 20 12.86 -3.98 -7.51
C ILE A 20 13.71 -2.75 -7.77
N GLN A 21 14.98 -2.78 -7.37
CA GLN A 21 15.93 -1.70 -7.63
C GLN A 21 17.05 -2.18 -8.53
N VAL A 22 17.61 -1.24 -9.28
CA VAL A 22 18.80 -1.46 -10.09
C VAL A 22 19.82 -0.36 -9.79
N THR A 23 21.10 -0.70 -9.87
CA THR A 23 22.19 0.25 -9.66
C THR A 23 22.90 0.41 -10.99
N ASN A 24 23.05 1.66 -11.45
CA ASN A 24 23.73 1.94 -12.71
C ASN A 24 25.25 1.92 -12.53
N GLU A 25 25.97 2.18 -13.63
CA GLU A 25 27.43 2.16 -13.63
C GLU A 25 28.03 3.25 -12.75
N GLU A 26 27.28 4.31 -12.49
CA GLU A 26 27.73 5.42 -11.67
C GLU A 26 27.45 5.22 -10.19
N GLY A 27 26.84 4.08 -9.83
CA GLY A 27 26.51 3.76 -8.46
C GLY A 27 25.16 4.30 -7.98
N GLU A 28 24.39 4.90 -8.88
CA GLU A 28 23.07 5.39 -8.53
C GLU A 28 22.04 4.28 -8.53
N THR A 29 21.22 4.22 -7.48
CA THR A 29 20.17 3.21 -7.34
C THR A 29 18.82 3.82 -7.69
N THR A 30 18.09 3.16 -8.58
CA THR A 30 16.76 3.60 -9.01
C THR A 30 15.81 2.42 -9.04
N TRP A 31 14.51 2.70 -9.14
CA TRP A 31 13.53 1.63 -9.30
C TRP A 31 13.68 0.98 -10.68
N ASP A 32 13.53 -0.34 -10.70
CA ASP A 32 13.66 -1.12 -11.94
C ASP A 32 12.42 -0.92 -12.80
N ALA A 33 12.55 -0.13 -13.86
CA ALA A 33 11.44 0.20 -14.75
C ALA A 33 10.90 -1.01 -15.52
N SER A 34 11.63 -2.10 -15.56
CA SER A 34 11.12 -3.33 -16.19
C SER A 34 10.13 -4.07 -15.28
N LYS A 35 10.12 -3.74 -14.01
CA LYS A 35 9.28 -4.40 -13.01
C LYS A 35 8.18 -3.49 -12.46
N VAL A 36 8.51 -2.25 -12.15
CA VAL A 36 7.59 -1.32 -11.49
C VAL A 36 7.47 -0.02 -12.27
N VAL A 37 6.26 0.53 -12.28
CA VAL A 37 6.00 1.84 -12.88
C VAL A 37 6.19 2.94 -11.85
N ALA A 38 5.76 2.69 -10.62
CA ALA A 38 5.87 3.68 -9.55
C ALA A 38 5.90 2.98 -8.19
N VAL A 39 6.57 3.60 -7.24
CA VAL A 39 6.61 3.14 -5.85
C VAL A 39 6.36 4.36 -4.97
N VAL A 40 5.37 4.27 -4.09
CA VAL A 40 5.06 5.34 -3.14
C VAL A 40 5.23 4.80 -1.73
N GLU A 41 6.21 5.33 -1.03
CA GLU A 41 6.47 4.95 0.35
C GLU A 41 5.66 5.83 1.27
N LEU A 42 4.65 5.24 1.91
CA LEU A 42 3.74 5.96 2.79
C LEU A 42 4.24 6.03 4.23
N GLY A 43 5.15 5.15 4.59
CA GLY A 43 5.67 5.09 5.95
C GLY A 43 4.71 4.44 6.93
N ASN A 44 4.86 4.79 8.19
CA ASN A 44 4.01 4.26 9.25
C ASN A 44 2.72 5.07 9.31
N LEU A 45 1.62 4.45 8.89
CA LEU A 45 0.33 5.12 8.81
C LEU A 45 -0.25 5.38 10.19
N VAL A 46 -1.00 6.48 10.29
CA VAL A 46 -1.70 6.82 11.53
C VAL A 46 -2.80 5.79 11.78
N THR A 47 -2.76 5.15 12.95
CA THR A 47 -3.81 4.19 13.34
C THR A 47 -4.89 4.86 14.17
N THR A 48 -4.52 5.84 14.97
CA THR A 48 -5.46 6.64 15.75
C THR A 48 -5.04 8.10 15.65
N PRO A 49 -5.92 8.99 15.17
CA PRO A 49 -5.57 10.41 15.06
C PRO A 49 -5.31 11.05 16.42
N ALA A 50 -4.49 12.10 16.42
CA ALA A 50 -4.30 12.90 17.61
C ALA A 50 -5.61 13.55 18.02
N VAL A 51 -5.78 13.76 19.32
CA VAL A 51 -6.96 14.44 19.86
C VAL A 51 -6.53 15.81 20.38
N TYR A 52 -7.31 16.83 20.06
CA TYR A 52 -7.04 18.21 20.44
C TYR A 52 -8.21 18.74 21.28
N ASP A 53 -7.89 19.63 22.22
CA ASP A 53 -8.92 20.29 23.00
C ASP A 53 -9.52 21.47 22.22
N GLU A 54 -10.46 22.21 22.85
CA GLU A 54 -11.14 23.34 22.20
C GLU A 54 -10.18 24.48 21.86
N GLU A 55 -9.05 24.54 22.53
CA GLU A 55 -8.04 25.58 22.34
C GLU A 55 -6.97 25.19 21.33
N GLY A 56 -7.09 23.98 20.75
CA GLY A 56 -6.14 23.50 19.77
C GLY A 56 -4.91 22.83 20.34
N ASN A 57 -4.90 22.55 21.63
CA ASN A 57 -3.78 21.85 22.27
C ASN A 57 -3.95 20.34 22.15
N GLU A 58 -2.86 19.65 21.81
CA GLU A 58 -2.89 18.21 21.71
C GLU A 58 -3.02 17.57 23.09
N THR A 59 -4.12 16.84 23.30
CA THR A 59 -4.38 16.15 24.58
C THR A 59 -3.98 14.69 24.51
N THR A 60 -4.06 14.07 23.33
CA THR A 60 -3.65 12.69 23.11
C THR A 60 -2.88 12.64 21.81
N PRO A 61 -1.62 12.18 21.83
CA PRO A 61 -0.84 12.09 20.59
C PRO A 61 -1.41 11.02 19.64
N ALA A 62 -1.17 11.21 18.36
CA ALA A 62 -1.53 10.21 17.34
C ALA A 62 -0.71 8.95 17.57
N THR A 63 -1.32 7.81 17.27
CA THR A 63 -0.60 6.54 17.26
C THR A 63 -0.38 6.09 15.81
N TYR A 64 0.68 5.35 15.60
CA TYR A 64 1.09 4.93 14.26
C TYR A 64 1.23 3.42 14.18
N SER A 65 1.04 2.89 12.98
CA SER A 65 1.30 1.49 12.71
C SER A 65 2.79 1.18 12.91
N ASP A 66 3.10 -0.01 13.40
CA ASP A 66 4.48 -0.49 13.49
C ASP A 66 4.98 -1.00 12.12
N LYS A 67 4.13 -0.98 11.10
CA LYS A 67 4.47 -1.42 9.76
C LYS A 67 4.70 -0.24 8.84
N TYR A 68 5.68 -0.39 7.96
CA TYR A 68 6.00 0.57 6.90
C TYR A 68 5.13 0.25 5.69
N SER A 69 4.26 1.17 5.30
CA SER A 69 3.31 0.95 4.21
C SER A 69 3.86 1.46 2.89
N VAL A 70 3.72 0.65 1.85
CA VAL A 70 4.22 0.96 0.51
C VAL A 70 3.18 0.58 -0.52
N ASP A 71 2.92 1.50 -1.45
CA ASP A 71 2.07 1.23 -2.61
C ASP A 71 2.98 1.04 -3.82
N ILE A 72 2.78 -0.06 -4.55
CA ILE A 72 3.57 -0.34 -5.74
C ILE A 72 2.65 -0.49 -6.93
N LEU A 73 2.94 0.24 -8.00
CA LEU A 73 2.29 0.06 -9.29
C LEU A 73 3.20 -0.80 -10.14
N TRP A 74 2.86 -2.08 -10.27
CA TRP A 74 3.63 -3.05 -11.04
C TRP A 74 3.35 -2.89 -12.53
N LYS A 75 4.39 -3.03 -13.33
CA LYS A 75 4.27 -2.92 -14.78
C LYS A 75 3.43 -4.08 -15.36
N ASP A 76 3.73 -5.29 -14.93
CA ASP A 76 3.02 -6.51 -15.35
C ASP A 76 2.51 -7.24 -14.12
N GLU A 77 3.01 -8.43 -13.84
CA GLU A 77 2.61 -9.19 -12.68
C GLU A 77 3.46 -8.83 -11.47
N PRO A 78 2.85 -8.70 -10.28
CA PRO A 78 3.61 -8.48 -9.06
C PRO A 78 4.55 -9.63 -8.77
N LEU A 79 5.72 -9.30 -8.20
CA LEU A 79 6.61 -10.34 -7.69
C LEU A 79 5.95 -10.99 -6.49
N THR A 80 5.91 -12.31 -6.45
CA THR A 80 5.35 -13.03 -5.32
C THR A 80 6.36 -13.22 -4.21
N THR A 81 7.62 -13.48 -4.58
CA THR A 81 8.70 -13.65 -3.60
C THR A 81 8.98 -12.33 -2.90
N SER A 82 8.95 -12.33 -1.59
CA SER A 82 9.21 -11.16 -0.74
C SER A 82 8.12 -10.09 -0.76
N PHE A 83 7.03 -10.30 -1.48
CA PHE A 83 5.95 -9.32 -1.56
C PHE A 83 4.58 -9.88 -1.18
N SER A 84 4.19 -11.03 -1.71
CA SER A 84 2.84 -11.57 -1.52
C SER A 84 2.46 -11.75 -0.05
N THR A 85 3.40 -12.10 0.80
CA THR A 85 3.15 -12.30 2.23
C THR A 85 2.75 -11.00 2.94
N TYR A 86 3.16 -9.87 2.40
CA TYR A 86 2.98 -8.57 3.03
C TYR A 86 1.86 -7.75 2.39
N GLU A 87 1.11 -8.32 1.45
CA GLU A 87 0.03 -7.63 0.78
C GLU A 87 -1.13 -7.33 1.73
N VAL A 88 -1.70 -6.14 1.58
CA VAL A 88 -2.83 -5.69 2.36
C VAL A 88 -4.03 -5.51 1.44
N TRP A 89 -5.12 -6.21 1.72
CA TRP A 89 -6.31 -6.24 0.87
C TRP A 89 -7.46 -5.48 1.53
N CYS A 90 -7.28 -4.17 1.70
CA CYS A 90 -8.27 -3.35 2.37
C CYS A 90 -8.44 -2.03 1.62
N GLU A 91 -9.59 -1.88 0.96
CA GLU A 91 -9.87 -0.70 0.14
C GLU A 91 -9.85 0.61 0.94
N PRO A 92 -10.44 0.69 2.12
CA PRO A 92 -10.45 1.96 2.85
C PRO A 92 -9.09 2.43 3.35
N MET A 93 -8.06 1.62 3.26
CA MET A 93 -6.74 1.99 3.76
C MET A 93 -6.00 2.91 2.81
N GLY A 94 -6.44 4.18 2.74
CA GLY A 94 -5.71 5.20 2.02
C GLY A 94 -5.45 4.87 0.56
N VAL A 95 -6.49 4.56 -0.18
CA VAL A 95 -6.35 4.24 -1.60
C VAL A 95 -5.85 5.47 -2.35
N HIS A 96 -4.72 5.32 -3.03
CA HIS A 96 -4.18 6.36 -3.89
C HIS A 96 -4.54 6.05 -5.34
N ALA A 97 -4.93 7.06 -6.08
CA ALA A 97 -5.33 6.89 -7.48
C ALA A 97 -4.13 6.78 -8.42
N MET A 98 -3.11 6.07 -7.97
CA MET A 98 -1.91 5.84 -8.75
C MET A 98 -2.24 4.93 -9.94
N GLY A 99 -1.86 5.34 -11.14
CA GLY A 99 -2.09 4.56 -12.34
C GLY A 99 -3.47 4.72 -12.96
N GLY A 100 -4.35 5.55 -12.38
CA GLY A 100 -5.64 5.88 -12.96
C GLY A 100 -6.77 4.94 -12.54
N GLN A 101 -7.95 5.20 -13.09
CA GLN A 101 -9.18 4.54 -12.67
C GLN A 101 -9.19 3.03 -12.93
N LYS A 102 -8.70 2.60 -14.09
CA LYS A 102 -8.71 1.17 -14.42
C LYS A 102 -7.84 0.37 -13.48
N VAL A 103 -6.71 0.92 -13.09
CA VAL A 103 -5.79 0.26 -12.15
C VAL A 103 -6.44 0.16 -10.77
N ARG A 104 -7.11 1.25 -10.35
CA ARG A 104 -7.81 1.24 -9.08
C ARG A 104 -8.95 0.22 -9.07
N GLU A 105 -9.72 0.16 -10.15
CA GLU A 105 -10.82 -0.79 -10.28
C GLU A 105 -10.32 -2.24 -10.19
N GLU A 106 -9.21 -2.54 -10.87
CA GLU A 106 -8.61 -3.87 -10.80
C GLU A 106 -8.20 -4.21 -9.36
N TRP A 107 -7.55 -3.26 -8.68
CA TRP A 107 -7.14 -3.49 -7.29
C TRP A 107 -8.34 -3.70 -6.37
N VAL A 108 -9.40 -2.90 -6.54
CA VAL A 108 -10.62 -3.05 -5.74
C VAL A 108 -11.26 -4.41 -5.97
N GLU A 109 -11.28 -4.90 -7.21
CA GLU A 109 -11.85 -6.22 -7.49
C GLU A 109 -11.06 -7.33 -6.79
N VAL A 110 -9.74 -7.23 -6.76
CA VAL A 110 -8.91 -8.19 -6.04
C VAL A 110 -9.16 -8.09 -4.54
N CYS A 111 -9.31 -6.88 -4.01
CA CYS A 111 -9.63 -6.69 -2.59
C CYS A 111 -10.96 -7.33 -2.24
N LYS A 112 -11.97 -7.19 -3.08
CA LYS A 112 -13.28 -7.82 -2.86
C LYS A 112 -13.17 -9.34 -2.83
N SER A 113 -12.32 -9.88 -3.68
CA SER A 113 -12.08 -11.32 -3.72
C SER A 113 -11.37 -11.82 -2.46
N LYS A 114 -10.42 -11.04 -1.94
CA LYS A 114 -9.62 -11.43 -0.78
C LYS A 114 -10.29 -11.10 0.55
N ARG A 115 -11.03 -10.02 0.60
CA ARG A 115 -11.67 -9.54 1.82
C ARG A 115 -13.12 -9.14 1.55
N PRO A 116 -13.98 -10.09 1.14
CA PRO A 116 -15.37 -9.76 0.76
C PRO A 116 -16.18 -9.13 1.90
N GLU A 117 -15.81 -9.40 3.14
CA GLU A 117 -16.52 -8.84 4.30
C GLU A 117 -16.40 -7.32 4.40
N LEU A 118 -15.40 -6.72 3.74
CA LEU A 118 -15.22 -5.27 3.75
C LEU A 118 -16.00 -4.57 2.63
N PHE A 119 -16.61 -5.34 1.73
CA PHE A 119 -17.28 -4.81 0.54
C PHE A 119 -18.67 -5.45 0.38
N PRO A 120 -19.60 -5.23 1.33
CA PRO A 120 -20.93 -5.80 1.19
C PRO A 120 -21.63 -5.26 -0.05
N THR A 121 -22.33 -6.13 -0.75
CA THR A 121 -23.07 -5.71 -1.93
C THR A 121 -24.43 -5.14 -1.54
N PRO A 122 -25.01 -4.26 -2.38
CA PRO A 122 -26.35 -3.75 -2.10
C PRO A 122 -27.42 -4.84 -1.95
N ASN A 123 -27.27 -5.93 -2.66
CA ASN A 123 -28.20 -7.05 -2.57
C ASN A 123 -28.20 -7.68 -1.19
N ASP A 124 -27.05 -7.71 -0.54
CA ASP A 124 -26.95 -8.24 0.82
C ASP A 124 -27.74 -7.37 1.81
N ILE A 125 -27.80 -6.08 1.54
CA ILE A 125 -28.49 -5.13 2.40
C ILE A 125 -30.00 -5.27 2.27
N GLU A 126 -30.47 -5.61 1.09
CA GLU A 126 -31.89 -5.75 0.80
C GLU A 126 -32.50 -7.04 1.37
N GLN A 127 -31.66 -7.94 1.78
CA GLN A 127 -32.12 -9.19 2.38
C GLN A 127 -32.65 -8.95 3.79
#